data_1771b3fe63eb653899b9f34092cfc149
#
_entry.id   1771b3fe63eb653899b9f34092cfc149
#
_cell.length_a   1.000
_cell.length_b   1.000
_cell.length_c   1.000
_cell.angle_alpha   90.00
_cell.angle_beta   90.00
_cell.angle_gamma   90.00
#
_symmetry.space_group_name_H-M   'P 1'
#
loop_
_entity.id
_entity.type
_entity.pdbx_description
1 polymer ?
#
loop_
_entity_poly.entity_id
_entity_poly.type
_entity_poly.pdbx_seq_one_letter_code
_entity_poly.pdbx_strand_id
1 'polypeptide(L)'
;EEFVRDFSTKYYIVRTAWLYGYVGHNFVYTMMKLGKDRDTLNVVNDQLGNPTHANDLAYHILKLIQTEEYGVYHCTGKGECSWYNFASEIMKLSGRNCTVNPCTSEEYKSMYPNSADRPAYSSLDNMMLRCTIGDEMRDWKDALKIFMDNVEK
;
A
#
# COMPACT_ATOMS: atom_id res chain seq x y z
N GLU A 1 -2.93 11.95 -15.84
CA GLU A 1 -4.17 11.27 -16.27
C GLU A 1 -4.92 12.05 -17.35
N GLU A 2 -5.06 13.39 -17.23
CA GLU A 2 -5.76 14.24 -18.23
C GLU A 2 -5.20 14.04 -19.63
N PHE A 3 -3.90 14.16 -19.84
CA PHE A 3 -3.26 13.93 -21.13
C PHE A 3 -3.58 12.54 -21.73
N VAL A 4 -3.62 11.50 -20.91
CA VAL A 4 -3.97 10.16 -21.39
C VAL A 4 -5.40 10.12 -21.87
N ARG A 5 -6.34 10.71 -21.13
CA ARG A 5 -7.75 10.77 -21.51
C ARG A 5 -8.02 11.64 -22.75
N ASP A 6 -7.27 12.75 -22.88
CA ASP A 6 -7.47 13.70 -23.97
C ASP A 6 -6.88 13.21 -25.30
N PHE A 7 -5.79 12.44 -25.26
CA PHE A 7 -5.03 12.06 -26.46
C PHE A 7 -5.10 10.56 -26.79
N SER A 8 -5.71 9.74 -25.93
CA SER A 8 -5.81 8.29 -26.16
C SER A 8 -7.27 7.83 -26.17
N THR A 9 -7.67 7.14 -27.20
CA THR A 9 -9.01 6.53 -27.28
C THR A 9 -9.08 5.17 -26.60
N LYS A 10 -7.92 4.51 -26.40
CA LYS A 10 -7.78 3.20 -25.77
C LYS A 10 -6.75 3.30 -24.66
N TYR A 11 -7.19 3.27 -23.41
CA TYR A 11 -6.28 3.40 -22.26
C TYR A 11 -6.80 2.70 -21.02
N TYR A 12 -5.88 2.34 -20.15
CA TYR A 12 -6.16 1.93 -18.79
C TYR A 12 -5.40 2.84 -17.82
N ILE A 13 -6.11 3.57 -16.98
CA ILE A 13 -5.54 4.32 -15.86
C ILE A 13 -5.81 3.50 -14.60
N VAL A 14 -4.79 2.91 -14.03
CA VAL A 14 -4.91 2.08 -12.83
C VAL A 14 -4.36 2.84 -11.64
N ARG A 15 -5.26 3.29 -10.76
CA ARG A 15 -4.93 3.99 -9.52
C ARG A 15 -4.71 2.97 -8.41
N THR A 16 -3.63 3.12 -7.67
CA THR A 16 -3.28 2.28 -6.53
C THR A 16 -2.85 3.11 -5.33
N ALA A 17 -2.76 2.49 -4.16
CA ALA A 17 -2.32 3.13 -2.94
C ALA A 17 -1.35 2.24 -2.16
N TRP A 18 -0.46 2.83 -1.38
CA TRP A 18 0.47 2.19 -0.44
C TRP A 18 1.21 0.99 -1.03
N LEU A 19 1.74 1.17 -2.24
CA LEU A 19 2.40 0.12 -3.01
C LEU A 19 3.71 -0.33 -2.36
N TYR A 20 3.89 -1.65 -2.25
CA TYR A 20 5.15 -2.27 -1.84
C TYR A 20 5.44 -3.52 -2.67
N GLY A 21 6.71 -3.87 -2.78
CA GLY A 21 7.15 -5.00 -3.59
C GLY A 21 8.60 -5.39 -3.28
N TYR A 22 9.08 -6.44 -3.95
CA TYR A 22 10.41 -7.00 -3.71
C TYR A 22 11.56 -6.11 -4.20
N VAL A 23 11.30 -5.18 -5.09
CA VAL A 23 12.31 -4.32 -5.69
C VAL A 23 12.05 -2.86 -5.34
N GLY A 24 13.12 -2.11 -5.12
CA GLY A 24 13.06 -0.68 -4.82
C GLY A 24 12.78 -0.36 -3.36
N HIS A 25 12.71 0.94 -3.08
CA HIS A 25 12.46 1.46 -1.74
C HIS A 25 10.96 1.49 -1.47
N ASN A 26 10.52 0.97 -0.33
CA ASN A 26 9.14 1.00 0.09
C ASN A 26 9.00 1.03 1.62
N PHE A 27 7.77 1.21 2.11
CA PHE A 27 7.49 1.33 3.53
C PHE A 27 7.87 0.07 4.32
N VAL A 28 7.65 -1.14 3.76
CA VAL A 28 7.94 -2.40 4.46
C VAL A 28 9.43 -2.50 4.75
N TYR A 29 10.29 -2.29 3.74
CA TYR A 29 11.74 -2.30 3.94
C TYR A 29 12.22 -1.18 4.87
N THR A 30 11.59 -0.01 4.81
CA THR A 30 11.89 1.09 5.73
C THR A 30 11.62 0.69 7.17
N MET A 31 10.45 0.10 7.44
CA MET A 31 10.09 -0.36 8.79
C MET A 31 11.02 -1.49 9.25
N MET A 32 11.30 -2.47 8.40
CA MET A 32 12.25 -3.55 8.71
C MET A 32 13.65 -3.02 9.07
N LYS A 33 14.14 -2.02 8.34
CA LYS A 33 15.43 -1.38 8.63
C LYS A 33 15.39 -0.62 9.95
N LEU A 34 14.40 0.25 10.15
CA LEU A 34 14.26 1.02 11.37
C LEU A 34 14.09 0.13 12.61
N GLY A 35 13.30 -0.94 12.51
CA GLY A 35 13.10 -1.89 13.59
C GLY A 35 14.31 -2.77 13.91
N LYS A 36 15.36 -2.76 13.05
CA LYS A 36 16.66 -3.35 13.36
C LYS A 36 17.50 -2.45 14.26
N ASP A 37 17.39 -1.14 14.05
CA ASP A 37 18.29 -0.15 14.63
C ASP A 37 17.67 0.58 15.84
N ARG A 38 16.38 0.35 16.14
CA ARG A 38 15.62 1.06 17.17
C ARG A 38 14.73 0.13 17.98
N ASP A 39 14.63 0.41 19.29
CA ASP A 39 13.74 -0.31 20.19
C ASP A 39 12.28 0.17 20.11
N THR A 40 12.08 1.43 19.65
CA THR A 40 10.75 2.03 19.52
C THR A 40 10.63 2.87 18.26
N LEU A 41 9.43 2.90 17.66
CA LEU A 41 9.06 3.75 16.52
C LEU A 41 7.70 4.41 16.78
N ASN A 42 7.56 5.70 16.46
CA ASN A 42 6.28 6.38 16.44
C ASN A 42 5.74 6.39 15.02
N VAL A 43 4.52 5.88 14.81
CA VAL A 43 3.90 5.74 13.49
C VAL A 43 2.46 6.26 13.52
N VAL A 44 2.11 7.00 12.49
CA VAL A 44 0.81 7.66 12.35
C VAL A 44 -0.34 6.65 12.36
N ASN A 45 -1.37 6.90 13.17
CA ASN A 45 -2.53 6.03 13.33
C ASN A 45 -3.86 6.65 12.85
N ASP A 46 -3.88 7.93 12.51
CA ASP A 46 -5.06 8.66 12.02
C ASP A 46 -5.09 8.84 10.50
N GLN A 47 -4.23 8.13 9.77
CA GLN A 47 -4.24 8.04 8.33
C GLN A 47 -4.57 6.61 7.90
N LEU A 48 -5.66 6.43 7.14
CA LEU A 48 -6.16 5.14 6.68
C LEU A 48 -5.97 4.95 5.16
N GLY A 49 -5.64 3.73 4.76
CA GLY A 49 -5.46 3.35 3.36
C GLY A 49 -5.38 1.85 3.14
N ASN A 50 -5.06 1.45 1.91
CA ASN A 50 -4.98 0.05 1.51
C ASN A 50 -3.55 -0.30 1.10
N PRO A 51 -2.79 -1.06 1.90
CA PRO A 51 -1.52 -1.61 1.45
C PRO A 51 -1.71 -2.53 0.24
N THR A 52 -0.90 -2.33 -0.79
CA THR A 52 -1.02 -3.05 -2.06
C THR A 52 0.28 -3.74 -2.42
N HIS A 53 0.26 -5.07 -2.57
CA HIS A 53 1.41 -5.82 -3.03
C HIS A 53 1.55 -5.71 -4.55
N ALA A 54 2.76 -5.38 -5.01
CA ALA A 54 3.04 -5.11 -6.42
C ALA A 54 2.73 -6.29 -7.36
N ASN A 55 2.91 -7.54 -6.91
CA ASN A 55 2.60 -8.71 -7.71
C ASN A 55 1.09 -8.86 -7.93
N ASP A 56 0.27 -8.55 -6.92
CA ASP A 56 -1.19 -8.59 -7.05
C ASP A 56 -1.67 -7.52 -8.03
N LEU A 57 -1.11 -6.32 -7.92
CA LEU A 57 -1.38 -5.24 -8.87
C LEU A 57 -1.00 -5.63 -10.29
N ALA A 58 0.21 -6.18 -10.50
CA ALA A 58 0.68 -6.61 -11.81
C ALA A 58 -0.21 -7.70 -12.42
N TYR A 59 -0.64 -8.67 -11.61
CA TYR A 59 -1.56 -9.73 -12.06
C TYR A 59 -2.88 -9.15 -12.58
N HIS A 60 -3.48 -8.21 -11.85
CA HIS A 60 -4.75 -7.58 -12.27
C HIS A 60 -4.57 -6.68 -13.49
N ILE A 61 -3.45 -5.95 -13.60
CA ILE A 61 -3.12 -5.18 -14.80
C ILE A 61 -3.03 -6.12 -16.02
N LEU A 62 -2.34 -7.26 -15.90
CA LEU A 62 -2.22 -8.24 -16.99
C LEU A 62 -3.57 -8.81 -17.40
N LYS A 63 -4.49 -9.08 -16.47
CA LYS A 63 -5.87 -9.48 -16.79
C LYS A 63 -6.63 -8.36 -17.51
N LEU A 64 -6.51 -7.13 -17.01
CA LEU A 64 -7.24 -5.99 -17.53
C LEU A 64 -6.86 -5.64 -18.97
N ILE A 65 -5.56 -5.63 -19.30
CA ILE A 65 -5.09 -5.30 -20.67
C ILE A 65 -5.44 -6.35 -21.73
N GLN A 66 -5.96 -7.53 -21.33
CA GLN A 66 -6.50 -8.53 -22.24
C GLN A 66 -7.96 -8.28 -22.63
N THR A 67 -8.59 -7.29 -22.02
CA THR A 67 -9.95 -6.85 -22.33
C THR A 67 -9.90 -5.63 -23.27
N GLU A 68 -11.07 -5.18 -23.76
CA GLU A 68 -11.24 -3.89 -24.41
C GLU A 68 -12.04 -2.90 -23.56
N GLU A 69 -12.16 -3.20 -22.26
CA GLU A 69 -12.87 -2.39 -21.28
C GLU A 69 -11.97 -1.24 -20.77
N TYR A 70 -11.77 -0.26 -21.67
CA TYR A 70 -10.91 0.89 -21.43
C TYR A 70 -11.49 1.82 -20.36
N GLY A 71 -10.64 2.48 -19.57
CA GLY A 71 -11.11 3.44 -18.58
C GLY A 71 -10.21 3.60 -17.37
N VAL A 72 -10.80 4.09 -16.28
CA VAL A 72 -10.11 4.36 -15.00
C VAL A 72 -10.51 3.31 -13.97
N TYR A 73 -9.53 2.68 -13.37
CA TYR A 73 -9.70 1.61 -12.39
C TYR A 73 -8.98 1.92 -11.09
N HIS A 74 -9.57 1.58 -9.97
CA HIS A 74 -8.86 1.42 -8.72
C HIS A 74 -8.43 -0.03 -8.58
N CYS A 75 -7.20 -0.26 -8.11
CA CYS A 75 -6.66 -1.59 -7.88
C CYS A 75 -5.74 -1.56 -6.66
N THR A 76 -6.30 -1.85 -5.50
CA THR A 76 -5.61 -1.85 -4.20
C THR A 76 -5.84 -3.16 -3.47
N GLY A 77 -4.98 -3.48 -2.50
CA GLY A 77 -5.21 -4.59 -1.57
C GLY A 77 -6.55 -4.44 -0.84
N LYS A 78 -7.17 -5.56 -0.46
CA LYS A 78 -8.41 -5.57 0.34
C LYS A 78 -8.11 -5.24 1.79
N GLY A 79 -9.10 -4.67 2.46
CA GLY A 79 -9.02 -4.23 3.85
C GLY A 79 -8.32 -2.88 3.98
N GLU A 80 -8.67 -2.19 5.06
CA GLU A 80 -8.11 -0.90 5.43
C GLU A 80 -7.25 -1.05 6.69
N CYS A 81 -6.22 -0.23 6.79
CA CYS A 81 -5.46 -0.10 8.02
C CYS A 81 -4.81 1.28 8.12
N SER A 82 -4.36 1.65 9.32
CA SER A 82 -3.47 2.79 9.50
C SER A 82 -2.01 2.42 9.21
N TRP A 83 -1.16 3.43 9.03
CA TRP A 83 0.29 3.20 8.96
C TRP A 83 0.82 2.51 10.22
N TYR A 84 0.26 2.84 11.39
CA TYR A 84 0.57 2.16 12.66
C TYR A 84 0.23 0.67 12.61
N ASN A 85 -0.98 0.32 12.16
CA ASN A 85 -1.37 -1.10 12.05
C ASN A 85 -0.46 -1.85 11.07
N PHE A 86 -0.14 -1.23 9.93
CA PHE A 86 0.73 -1.83 8.92
C PHE A 86 2.15 -2.03 9.46
N ALA A 87 2.74 -1.02 10.13
CA ALA A 87 4.05 -1.12 10.75
C ALA A 87 4.09 -2.19 11.87
N SER A 88 3.04 -2.26 12.69
CA SER A 88 2.94 -3.24 13.77
C SER A 88 2.94 -4.68 13.25
N GLU A 89 2.21 -4.95 12.16
CA GLU A 89 2.19 -6.27 11.54
C GLU A 89 3.54 -6.60 10.86
N ILE A 90 4.22 -5.61 10.27
CA ILE A 90 5.59 -5.78 9.73
C ILE A 90 6.56 -6.18 10.85
N MET A 91 6.54 -5.51 12.01
CA MET A 91 7.41 -5.86 13.15
C MET A 91 7.14 -7.28 13.62
N LYS A 92 5.88 -7.64 13.80
CA LYS A 92 5.46 -8.98 14.21
C LYS A 92 5.96 -10.06 13.25
N LEU A 93 5.74 -9.90 11.94
CA LEU A 93 6.13 -10.88 10.92
C LEU A 93 7.65 -10.96 10.73
N SER A 94 8.36 -9.85 10.92
CA SER A 94 9.83 -9.82 10.83
C SER A 94 10.54 -10.39 12.06
N GLY A 95 9.80 -10.69 13.14
CA GLY A 95 10.37 -11.16 14.40
C GLY A 95 11.26 -10.13 15.10
N ARG A 96 11.09 -8.83 14.80
CA ARG A 96 11.90 -7.75 15.38
C ARG A 96 11.33 -7.30 16.72
N ASN A 97 12.20 -7.13 17.69
CA ASN A 97 11.84 -6.66 19.03
C ASN A 97 11.83 -5.10 19.05
N CYS A 98 10.96 -4.50 18.24
CA CYS A 98 10.79 -3.05 18.17
C CYS A 98 9.32 -2.71 18.43
N THR A 99 9.08 -1.91 19.45
CA THR A 99 7.73 -1.46 19.83
C THR A 99 7.27 -0.35 18.90
N VAL A 100 6.12 -0.52 18.25
CA VAL A 100 5.49 0.53 17.46
C VAL A 100 4.48 1.27 18.34
N ASN A 101 4.65 2.59 18.49
CA ASN A 101 3.75 3.46 19.24
C ASN A 101 2.87 4.24 18.25
N PRO A 102 1.56 4.32 18.47
CA PRO A 102 0.69 5.15 17.66
C PRO A 102 0.93 6.64 17.97
N CYS A 103 0.86 7.49 16.96
CA CYS A 103 0.82 8.95 17.10
C CYS A 103 -0.17 9.56 16.10
N THR A 104 -0.56 10.80 16.33
CA THR A 104 -1.36 11.56 15.36
C THR A 104 -0.49 12.14 14.24
N SER A 105 -1.11 12.54 13.14
CA SER A 105 -0.43 13.26 12.04
C SER A 105 0.21 14.56 12.53
N GLU A 106 -0.46 15.28 13.46
CA GLU A 106 0.03 16.51 14.03
C GLU A 106 1.28 16.28 14.92
N GLU A 107 1.23 15.28 15.79
CA GLU A 107 2.39 14.88 16.60
C GLU A 107 3.56 14.45 15.73
N TYR A 108 3.29 13.65 14.68
CA TYR A 108 4.31 13.22 13.74
C TYR A 108 4.94 14.40 12.98
N LYS A 109 4.12 15.37 12.55
CA LYS A 109 4.59 16.59 11.88
C LYS A 109 5.43 17.45 12.79
N SER A 110 5.10 17.51 14.08
CA SER A 110 5.90 18.23 15.09
C SER A 110 7.29 17.58 15.28
N MET A 111 7.37 16.25 15.28
CA MET A 111 8.64 15.53 15.36
C MET A 111 9.46 15.60 14.03
N TYR A 112 8.77 15.65 12.90
CA TYR A 112 9.37 15.62 11.55
C TYR A 112 8.76 16.72 10.66
N PRO A 113 9.14 18.00 10.84
CA PRO A 113 8.53 19.15 10.14
C PRO A 113 8.57 19.05 8.60
N ASN A 114 9.57 18.38 8.05
CA ASN A 114 9.76 18.19 6.61
C ASN A 114 8.97 16.99 6.04
N SER A 115 8.17 16.28 6.86
CA SER A 115 7.33 15.19 6.37
C SER A 115 6.22 15.74 5.47
N ALA A 116 5.88 14.99 4.41
CA ALA A 116 4.79 15.37 3.50
C ALA A 116 3.44 15.31 4.21
N ASP A 117 2.58 16.28 3.91
CA ASP A 117 1.18 16.23 4.34
C ASP A 117 0.43 15.17 3.55
N ARG A 118 -0.31 14.32 4.24
CA ARG A 118 -1.06 13.21 3.66
C ARG A 118 -2.51 13.28 4.12
N PRO A 119 -3.47 12.86 3.25
CA PRO A 119 -4.87 12.83 3.64
C PRO A 119 -5.10 11.82 4.78
N ALA A 120 -6.05 12.11 5.65
CA ALA A 120 -6.48 11.20 6.71
C ALA A 120 -7.11 9.92 6.15
N TYR A 121 -7.72 10.00 4.98
CA TYR A 121 -8.37 8.86 4.32
C TYR A 121 -7.95 8.79 2.85
N SER A 122 -7.28 7.70 2.48
CA SER A 122 -6.78 7.42 1.12
C SER A 122 -7.16 6.03 0.63
N SER A 123 -8.14 5.39 1.28
CA SER A 123 -8.66 4.10 0.85
C SER A 123 -9.42 4.22 -0.47
N LEU A 124 -9.23 3.23 -1.34
CA LEU A 124 -9.86 3.15 -2.66
C LEU A 124 -10.74 1.89 -2.74
N ASP A 125 -11.92 2.03 -3.34
CA ASP A 125 -12.77 0.89 -3.67
C ASP A 125 -12.51 0.40 -5.11
N ASN A 126 -12.28 -0.91 -5.25
CA ASN A 126 -12.02 -1.59 -6.52
C ASN A 126 -13.31 -1.89 -7.32
N MET A 127 -14.37 -1.09 -7.20
CA MET A 127 -15.69 -1.40 -7.80
C MET A 127 -15.60 -1.69 -9.29
N MET A 128 -14.95 -0.82 -10.07
CA MET A 128 -14.82 -1.02 -11.52
C MET A 128 -14.03 -2.29 -11.86
N LEU A 129 -12.97 -2.59 -11.11
CA LEU A 129 -12.20 -3.82 -11.29
C LEU A 129 -13.08 -5.05 -11.05
N ARG A 130 -13.86 -5.06 -9.96
CA ARG A 130 -14.81 -6.15 -9.64
C ARG A 130 -15.83 -6.40 -10.73
N CYS A 131 -16.39 -5.32 -11.29
CA CYS A 131 -17.42 -5.40 -12.33
C CYS A 131 -16.87 -5.85 -13.69
N THR A 132 -15.58 -5.63 -13.96
CA THR A 132 -14.97 -5.90 -15.28
C THR A 132 -14.30 -7.28 -15.35
N ILE A 133 -13.35 -7.54 -14.46
CA ILE A 133 -12.51 -8.75 -14.50
C ILE A 133 -12.58 -9.60 -13.22
N GLY A 134 -13.38 -9.16 -12.25
CA GLY A 134 -13.36 -9.70 -10.89
C GLY A 134 -12.24 -9.11 -10.06
N ASP A 135 -12.39 -9.14 -8.74
CA ASP A 135 -11.42 -8.65 -7.77
C ASP A 135 -10.85 -9.82 -6.96
N GLU A 136 -9.68 -10.28 -7.36
CA GLU A 136 -8.90 -11.33 -6.68
C GLU A 136 -7.77 -10.74 -5.83
N MET A 137 -7.76 -9.42 -5.59
CA MET A 137 -6.81 -8.79 -4.68
C MET A 137 -6.89 -9.44 -3.31
N ARG A 138 -5.75 -9.76 -2.72
CA ARG A 138 -5.67 -10.36 -1.39
C ARG A 138 -5.96 -9.32 -0.30
N ASP A 139 -6.40 -9.80 0.87
CA ASP A 139 -6.36 -8.99 2.08
C ASP A 139 -4.91 -8.55 2.36
N TRP A 140 -4.72 -7.33 2.84
CA TRP A 140 -3.41 -6.75 3.02
C TRP A 140 -2.51 -7.55 4.00
N LYS A 141 -3.11 -8.22 5.01
CA LYS A 141 -2.34 -9.06 5.95
C LYS A 141 -1.83 -10.32 5.27
N ASP A 142 -2.66 -10.96 4.45
CA ASP A 142 -2.28 -12.17 3.73
C ASP A 142 -1.20 -11.86 2.69
N ALA A 143 -1.36 -10.75 1.96
CA ALA A 143 -0.39 -10.28 0.99
C ALA A 143 0.95 -9.92 1.66
N LEU A 144 0.91 -9.22 2.82
CA LEU A 144 2.08 -8.88 3.60
C LEU A 144 2.79 -10.14 4.12
N LYS A 145 2.02 -11.10 4.65
CA LYS A 145 2.60 -12.37 5.15
C LYS A 145 3.38 -13.09 4.06
N ILE A 146 2.77 -13.26 2.87
CA ILE A 146 3.44 -13.91 1.73
C ILE A 146 4.69 -13.13 1.30
N PHE A 147 4.61 -11.80 1.27
CA PHE A 147 5.77 -10.95 0.99
C PHE A 147 6.91 -11.21 2.00
N MET A 148 6.60 -11.19 3.30
CA MET A 148 7.59 -11.38 4.37
C MET A 148 8.20 -12.78 4.38
N ASP A 149 7.44 -13.81 4.00
CA ASP A 149 7.92 -15.20 3.90
C ASP A 149 8.95 -15.35 2.76
N ASN A 150 8.91 -14.50 1.72
CA ASN A 150 9.80 -14.51 0.57
C ASN A 150 10.90 -13.45 0.60
N VAL A 151 10.91 -12.56 1.60
CA VAL A 151 12.01 -11.61 1.80
C VAL A 151 13.11 -12.30 2.59
N GLU A 152 14.36 -12.19 2.13
CA GLU A 152 15.52 -12.66 2.89
C GLU A 152 15.58 -11.94 4.25
N LYS A 153 15.64 -12.72 5.32
CA LYS A 153 15.65 -12.24 6.72
C LYS A 153 17.03 -11.81 7.16
#